data_b58aae8c621a36e23bc6f08da25fe64e
#
_entry.id   b58aae8c621a36e23bc6f08da25fe64e
#
_cell.length_a   1.000
_cell.length_b   1.000
_cell.length_c   1.000
_cell.angle_alpha   90.00
_cell.angle_beta   90.00
_cell.angle_gamma   90.00
#
_symmetry.space_group_name_H-M   'P 1'
#
loop_
_entity.id
_entity.type
_entity.pdbx_description
1 polymer ?
#
loop_
_entity_poly.entity_id
_entity_poly.type
_entity_poly.pdbx_seq_one_letter_code
_entity_poly.pdbx_strand_id
1 'polypeptide(L)'
;MISREYATAKKKLEGYLEEATADGLEMIIASVDSVKEADFKLSFDPTLVRGMSYYTGTIFEIAMDEFGGSVGGGGRYDEMIGKFTGQPTPACGFSIGFERIVMLLLERGYEIPDNKEKLALLIEKGMPQEKMLEVLAFAKEQRAAGKRVMLSIMKKNKKFQKEQLSQEGYTEIKEFFK
;
A
#
# COMPACT_ATOMS: atom_id res chain seq x y z
N MET A 1 -8.59 -24.59 12.18
CA MET A 1 -7.91 -25.38 13.26
C MET A 1 -7.05 -24.43 14.03
N ILE A 2 -7.41 -24.14 15.28
CA ILE A 2 -6.66 -23.17 16.12
C ILE A 2 -5.25 -23.69 16.31
N SER A 3 -4.24 -22.80 16.20
CA SER A 3 -2.86 -23.22 16.34
C SER A 3 -2.63 -23.85 17.74
N ARG A 4 -1.88 -24.96 17.81
CA ARG A 4 -1.52 -25.61 19.08
C ARG A 4 -0.86 -24.62 20.06
N GLU A 5 -0.20 -23.60 19.54
CA GLU A 5 0.47 -22.56 20.31
C GLU A 5 -0.51 -21.67 21.06
N TYR A 6 -1.61 -21.25 20.41
CA TYR A 6 -2.64 -20.45 21.07
C TYR A 6 -3.35 -21.25 22.19
N ALA A 7 -3.73 -22.49 21.91
CA ALA A 7 -4.35 -23.33 22.92
C ALA A 7 -3.44 -23.54 24.15
N THR A 8 -2.14 -23.65 23.93
CA THR A 8 -1.14 -23.75 25.00
C THR A 8 -1.00 -22.44 25.76
N ALA A 9 -0.97 -21.30 25.06
CA ALA A 9 -0.91 -19.98 25.69
C ALA A 9 -2.17 -19.67 26.48
N LYS A 10 -3.36 -19.93 25.93
CA LYS A 10 -4.65 -19.78 26.63
C LYS A 10 -4.63 -20.53 27.95
N LYS A 11 -4.19 -21.79 27.97
CA LYS A 11 -4.12 -22.60 29.18
C LYS A 11 -3.13 -22.06 30.21
N LYS A 12 -2.00 -21.49 29.79
CA LYS A 12 -1.02 -20.88 30.71
C LYS A 12 -1.50 -19.57 31.32
N LEU A 13 -2.42 -18.87 30.64
CA LEU A 13 -2.98 -17.59 31.06
C LEU A 13 -4.35 -17.74 31.71
N GLU A 14 -4.80 -18.97 31.90
CA GLU A 14 -6.05 -19.28 32.61
C GLU A 14 -5.98 -18.67 34.03
N GLY A 15 -6.97 -17.83 34.37
CA GLY A 15 -6.98 -17.07 35.61
C GLY A 15 -6.33 -15.66 35.54
N TYR A 16 -5.60 -15.35 34.46
CA TYR A 16 -5.04 -14.00 34.22
C TYR A 16 -5.79 -13.22 33.14
N LEU A 17 -6.44 -13.91 32.22
CA LEU A 17 -7.29 -13.30 31.19
C LEU A 17 -8.76 -13.52 31.53
N GLU A 18 -9.57 -12.49 31.31
CA GLU A 18 -11.01 -12.65 31.29
C GLU A 18 -11.43 -13.58 30.16
N GLU A 19 -12.37 -14.49 30.42
CA GLU A 19 -12.84 -15.53 29.47
C GLU A 19 -13.31 -14.88 28.15
N ALA A 20 -14.06 -13.80 28.20
CA ALA A 20 -14.54 -13.07 27.03
C ALA A 20 -13.38 -12.51 26.17
N THR A 21 -12.28 -12.08 26.79
CA THR A 21 -11.08 -11.61 26.09
C THR A 21 -10.38 -12.77 25.37
N ALA A 22 -10.25 -13.90 26.05
CA ALA A 22 -9.65 -15.11 25.47
C ALA A 22 -10.47 -15.63 24.28
N ASP A 23 -11.78 -15.69 24.40
CA ASP A 23 -12.69 -16.13 23.33
C ASP A 23 -12.68 -15.15 22.13
N GLY A 24 -12.60 -13.86 22.41
CA GLY A 24 -12.44 -12.83 21.36
C GLY A 24 -11.16 -12.99 20.54
N LEU A 25 -10.03 -13.26 21.20
CA LEU A 25 -8.76 -13.53 20.53
C LEU A 25 -8.79 -14.82 19.71
N GLU A 26 -9.39 -15.87 20.25
CA GLU A 26 -9.58 -17.15 19.56
C GLU A 26 -10.39 -16.97 18.28
N MET A 27 -11.49 -16.22 18.37
CA MET A 27 -12.34 -15.92 17.20
C MET A 27 -11.57 -15.13 16.14
N ILE A 28 -10.78 -14.14 16.50
CA ILE A 28 -9.95 -13.35 15.56
C ILE A 28 -8.95 -14.25 14.86
N ILE A 29 -8.21 -15.08 15.61
CA ILE A 29 -7.20 -15.97 15.04
C ILE A 29 -7.86 -16.96 14.07
N ALA A 30 -8.96 -17.58 14.46
CA ALA A 30 -9.69 -18.52 13.62
C ALA A 30 -10.24 -17.85 12.35
N SER A 31 -10.74 -16.62 12.46
CA SER A 31 -11.25 -15.86 11.31
C SER A 31 -10.15 -15.55 10.32
N VAL A 32 -9.00 -15.07 10.78
CA VAL A 32 -7.87 -14.76 9.89
C VAL A 32 -7.32 -16.03 9.25
N ASP A 33 -7.16 -17.12 10.00
CA ASP A 33 -6.70 -18.41 9.47
C ASP A 33 -7.64 -18.96 8.38
N SER A 34 -8.94 -18.69 8.48
CA SER A 34 -9.92 -19.15 7.52
C SER A 34 -9.90 -18.43 6.18
N VAL A 35 -9.38 -17.20 6.14
CA VAL A 35 -9.39 -16.34 4.95
C VAL A 35 -8.00 -15.97 4.43
N LYS A 36 -6.94 -16.31 5.14
CA LYS A 36 -5.58 -16.00 4.70
C LYS A 36 -5.23 -16.75 3.42
N GLU A 37 -4.68 -16.05 2.44
CA GLU A 37 -4.17 -16.62 1.19
C GLU A 37 -2.64 -16.73 1.19
N ALA A 38 -1.97 -15.83 1.92
CA ALA A 38 -0.51 -15.83 2.03
C ALA A 38 -0.03 -16.78 3.14
N ASP A 39 1.18 -17.30 2.96
CA ASP A 39 1.84 -18.13 3.98
C ASP A 39 2.45 -17.24 5.06
N PHE A 40 1.72 -17.06 6.14
CA PHE A 40 2.20 -16.42 7.36
C PHE A 40 1.65 -17.12 8.59
N LYS A 41 2.37 -17.00 9.69
CA LYS A 41 2.03 -17.59 10.98
C LYS A 41 1.35 -16.54 11.87
N LEU A 42 0.25 -16.92 12.48
CA LEU A 42 -0.37 -16.17 13.58
C LEU A 42 0.12 -16.76 14.91
N SER A 43 0.64 -15.90 15.78
CA SER A 43 1.01 -16.28 17.13
C SER A 43 0.42 -15.33 18.14
N PHE A 44 0.04 -15.86 19.30
CA PHE A 44 -0.38 -15.06 20.42
C PHE A 44 0.86 -14.72 21.27
N ASP A 45 1.09 -13.41 21.44
CA ASP A 45 2.18 -12.89 22.28
C ASP A 45 1.59 -12.03 23.41
N PRO A 46 1.56 -12.54 24.66
CA PRO A 46 1.06 -11.79 25.79
C PRO A 46 1.99 -10.64 26.20
N THR A 47 3.18 -10.58 25.66
CA THR A 47 4.18 -9.52 25.96
C THR A 47 4.16 -8.38 24.96
N LEU A 48 3.35 -8.50 23.90
CA LEU A 48 3.23 -7.44 22.90
C LEU A 48 2.71 -6.16 23.51
N VAL A 49 3.49 -5.10 23.43
CA VAL A 49 3.14 -3.77 23.88
C VAL A 49 3.30 -2.79 22.72
N ARG A 50 2.33 -1.92 22.53
CA ARG A 50 2.42 -0.82 21.57
C ARG A 50 2.46 0.51 22.29
N GLY A 51 3.32 1.41 21.81
CA GLY A 51 3.62 2.67 22.50
C GLY A 51 2.51 3.73 22.51
N MET A 52 1.27 3.37 22.13
CA MET A 52 0.16 4.30 22.04
C MET A 52 -0.96 3.89 22.99
N SER A 53 -1.35 4.79 23.90
CA SER A 53 -2.33 4.56 24.96
C SER A 53 -3.79 4.60 24.51
N TYR A 54 -4.07 4.76 23.22
CA TYR A 54 -5.45 4.89 22.72
C TYR A 54 -6.12 3.56 22.38
N TYR A 55 -5.40 2.45 22.40
CA TYR A 55 -5.98 1.13 22.13
C TYR A 55 -6.92 0.71 23.25
N THR A 56 -8.10 0.21 22.85
CA THR A 56 -9.16 -0.23 23.75
C THR A 56 -9.47 -1.72 23.64
N GLY A 57 -8.69 -2.45 22.83
CA GLY A 57 -8.89 -3.87 22.61
C GLY A 57 -7.67 -4.53 22.00
N THR A 58 -7.89 -5.56 21.19
CA THR A 58 -6.82 -6.33 20.56
C THR A 58 -5.84 -5.45 19.80
N ILE A 59 -4.56 -5.69 20.01
CA ILE A 59 -3.44 -5.12 19.25
C ILE A 59 -2.74 -6.22 18.47
N PHE A 60 -2.10 -5.86 17.37
CA PHE A 60 -1.32 -6.79 16.56
C PHE A 60 -0.07 -6.13 15.98
N GLU A 61 0.88 -6.96 15.64
CA GLU A 61 2.11 -6.55 14.98
C GLU A 61 2.45 -7.52 13.84
N ILE A 62 3.05 -7.00 12.77
CA ILE A 62 3.55 -7.77 11.65
C ILE A 62 5.07 -7.79 11.76
N ALA A 63 5.60 -8.93 12.16
CA ALA A 63 7.05 -9.17 12.20
C ALA A 63 7.52 -9.77 10.87
N MET A 64 8.72 -9.41 10.46
CA MET A 64 9.43 -10.05 9.35
C MET A 64 10.83 -10.45 9.82
N ASP A 65 11.15 -11.72 9.65
CA ASP A 65 12.42 -12.28 10.10
C ASP A 65 13.61 -11.62 9.41
N GLU A 66 13.48 -11.31 8.13
CA GLU A 66 14.52 -10.65 7.34
C GLU A 66 14.87 -9.24 7.83
N PHE A 67 13.92 -8.58 8.47
CA PHE A 67 14.14 -7.24 9.01
C PHE A 67 14.56 -7.27 10.49
N GLY A 68 14.38 -8.42 11.16
CA GLY A 68 14.64 -8.57 12.59
C GLY A 68 13.70 -7.73 13.48
N GLY A 69 12.52 -7.37 12.99
CA GLY A 69 11.58 -6.53 13.73
C GLY A 69 10.24 -6.29 13.03
N SER A 70 9.49 -5.36 13.57
CA SER A 70 8.15 -5.01 13.07
C SER A 70 8.21 -4.19 11.79
N VAL A 71 7.39 -4.57 10.82
CA VAL A 71 7.16 -3.82 9.58
C VAL A 71 5.77 -3.16 9.52
N GLY A 72 4.92 -3.45 10.49
CA GLY A 72 3.60 -2.83 10.60
C GLY A 72 2.88 -3.29 11.85
N GLY A 73 1.74 -2.71 12.11
CA GLY A 73 0.88 -3.13 13.20
C GLY A 73 -0.20 -2.13 13.54
N GLY A 74 -1.12 -2.54 14.39
CA GLY A 74 -2.29 -1.76 14.73
C GLY A 74 -3.07 -2.34 15.89
N GLY A 75 -4.35 -2.01 15.93
CA GLY A 75 -5.28 -2.52 16.93
C GLY A 75 -6.61 -1.82 16.93
N ARG A 76 -7.44 -2.14 17.91
CA ARG A 76 -8.76 -1.58 18.14
C ARG A 76 -8.68 -0.34 19.03
N TYR A 77 -9.40 0.74 18.67
CA TYR A 77 -9.36 2.04 19.37
C TYR A 77 -10.73 2.75 19.35
N ASP A 78 -11.73 2.14 19.92
CA ASP A 78 -13.13 2.58 19.86
C ASP A 78 -13.36 4.01 20.39
N GLU A 79 -12.63 4.42 21.43
CA GLU A 79 -12.84 5.72 22.06
C GLU A 79 -12.24 6.90 21.29
N MET A 80 -11.23 6.65 20.46
CA MET A 80 -10.54 7.73 19.75
C MET A 80 -11.46 8.43 18.75
N ILE A 81 -12.19 7.68 17.97
CA ILE A 81 -13.12 8.23 16.97
C ILE A 81 -14.29 8.94 17.67
N GLY A 82 -14.77 8.39 18.77
CA GLY A 82 -15.84 8.98 19.58
C GLY A 82 -15.52 10.39 20.09
N LYS A 83 -14.24 10.68 20.39
CA LYS A 83 -13.79 12.03 20.81
C LYS A 83 -13.96 13.08 19.71
N PHE A 84 -13.91 12.68 18.43
CA PHE A 84 -14.10 13.60 17.30
C PHE A 84 -15.56 13.69 16.84
N THR A 85 -16.29 12.57 16.93
CA THR A 85 -17.68 12.50 16.42
C THR A 85 -18.73 12.81 17.49
N GLY A 86 -18.35 12.80 18.77
CA GLY A 86 -19.27 12.95 19.91
C GLY A 86 -20.15 11.72 20.17
N GLN A 87 -19.90 10.60 19.48
CA GLN A 87 -20.65 9.35 19.64
C GLN A 87 -19.70 8.15 19.72
N PRO A 88 -19.99 7.14 20.55
CA PRO A 88 -19.21 5.90 20.59
C PRO A 88 -19.13 5.27 19.21
N THR A 89 -17.92 5.15 18.67
CA THR A 89 -17.70 4.63 17.32
C THR A 89 -16.61 3.56 17.37
N PRO A 90 -16.97 2.27 17.25
CA PRO A 90 -15.98 1.20 17.16
C PRO A 90 -15.06 1.41 15.97
N ALA A 91 -13.76 1.30 16.18
CA ALA A 91 -12.78 1.48 15.16
C ALA A 91 -11.56 0.59 15.37
N CYS A 92 -10.97 0.15 14.28
CA CYS A 92 -9.67 -0.48 14.24
C CYS A 92 -8.87 0.05 13.06
N GLY A 93 -7.56 -0.05 13.14
CA GLY A 93 -6.69 0.36 12.05
C GLY A 93 -5.27 -0.11 12.26
N PHE A 94 -4.45 0.14 11.26
CA PHE A 94 -3.04 -0.23 11.28
C PHE A 94 -2.21 0.76 10.48
N SER A 95 -0.92 0.72 10.72
CA SER A 95 0.10 1.40 9.93
C SER A 95 1.14 0.41 9.45
N ILE A 96 1.75 0.71 8.31
CA ILE A 96 2.90 -0.02 7.77
C ILE A 96 4.13 0.87 7.81
N GLY A 97 5.29 0.28 8.10
CA GLY A 97 6.58 0.95 8.01
C GLY A 97 6.99 1.08 6.55
N PHE A 98 6.56 2.16 5.89
CA PHE A 98 6.75 2.37 4.45
C PHE A 98 8.21 2.20 4.04
N GLU A 99 9.12 2.89 4.70
CA GLU A 99 10.56 2.83 4.40
C GLU A 99 11.12 1.42 4.55
N ARG A 100 10.69 0.69 5.58
CA ARG A 100 11.12 -0.68 5.84
C ARG A 100 10.66 -1.63 4.73
N ILE A 101 9.40 -1.50 4.31
CA ILE A 101 8.86 -2.30 3.20
C ILE A 101 9.59 -1.97 1.88
N VAL A 102 9.83 -0.69 1.60
CA VAL A 102 10.56 -0.27 0.39
C VAL A 102 11.99 -0.81 0.38
N MET A 103 12.70 -0.74 1.51
CA MET A 103 14.05 -1.31 1.64
C MET A 103 14.07 -2.81 1.33
N LEU A 104 13.16 -3.58 1.92
CA LEU A 104 13.05 -5.02 1.69
C LEU A 104 12.74 -5.35 0.22
N LEU A 105 11.86 -4.57 -0.42
CA LEU A 105 11.55 -4.73 -1.84
C LEU A 105 12.77 -4.45 -2.74
N LEU A 106 13.53 -3.39 -2.44
CA LEU A 106 14.74 -3.04 -3.18
C LEU A 106 15.84 -4.10 -3.01
N GLU A 107 16.07 -4.60 -1.78
CA GLU A 107 17.03 -5.68 -1.51
C GLU A 107 16.68 -6.98 -2.24
N ARG A 108 15.39 -7.25 -2.43
CA ARG A 108 14.90 -8.41 -3.20
C ARG A 108 14.89 -8.19 -4.72
N GLY A 109 15.32 -7.02 -5.20
CA GLY A 109 15.28 -6.68 -6.61
C GLY A 109 13.85 -6.63 -7.17
N TYR A 110 12.86 -6.25 -6.33
CA TYR A 110 11.47 -6.17 -6.76
C TYR A 110 11.30 -5.10 -7.82
N GLU A 111 10.88 -5.52 -9.00
CA GLU A 111 10.49 -4.60 -10.07
C GLU A 111 8.98 -4.34 -10.01
N ILE A 112 8.59 -3.06 -10.11
CA ILE A 112 7.18 -2.69 -10.16
C ILE A 112 6.57 -3.31 -11.42
N PRO A 113 5.54 -4.20 -11.31
CA PRO A 113 5.00 -4.95 -12.44
C PRO A 113 4.44 -4.10 -13.57
N ASP A 114 4.24 -2.80 -13.33
CA ASP A 114 3.63 -1.87 -14.28
C ASP A 114 4.68 -0.99 -14.98
N ASN A 115 5.75 -1.59 -15.47
CA ASN A 115 6.75 -0.89 -16.29
C ASN A 115 6.23 -0.69 -17.72
N LYS A 116 5.05 -0.04 -17.83
CA LYS A 116 4.47 0.31 -19.13
C LYS A 116 5.41 1.26 -19.86
N GLU A 117 5.61 1.01 -21.15
CA GLU A 117 6.32 1.93 -22.02
C GLU A 117 5.74 3.34 -21.88
N LYS A 118 6.62 4.33 -21.71
CA LYS A 118 6.24 5.73 -21.56
C LYS A 118 6.44 6.45 -22.88
N LEU A 119 5.35 7.03 -23.40
CA LEU A 119 5.31 7.84 -24.62
C LEU A 119 5.00 9.29 -24.28
N ALA A 120 5.85 10.22 -24.68
CA ALA A 120 5.59 11.64 -24.62
C ALA A 120 5.16 12.21 -25.99
N LEU A 121 4.04 12.90 -26.03
CA LEU A 121 3.56 13.63 -27.20
C LEU A 121 3.85 15.13 -27.00
N LEU A 122 4.77 15.64 -27.77
CA LEU A 122 5.13 17.07 -27.74
C LEU A 122 4.33 17.80 -28.81
N ILE A 123 3.54 18.79 -28.39
CA ILE A 123 2.58 19.49 -29.22
C ILE A 123 3.04 20.91 -29.42
N GLU A 124 3.09 21.39 -30.66
CA GLU A 124 3.42 22.78 -30.97
C GLU A 124 2.39 23.74 -30.37
N LYS A 125 2.86 24.83 -29.79
CA LYS A 125 2.01 25.84 -29.15
C LYS A 125 1.05 26.47 -30.17
N GLY A 126 -0.23 26.51 -29.88
CA GLY A 126 -1.28 27.08 -30.74
C GLY A 126 -1.65 26.17 -31.90
N MET A 127 -1.58 24.86 -31.69
CA MET A 127 -2.08 23.84 -32.65
C MET A 127 -3.56 24.06 -32.96
N PRO A 128 -3.98 23.96 -34.24
CA PRO A 128 -5.41 24.04 -34.65
C PRO A 128 -6.22 22.92 -33.97
N GLN A 129 -7.50 23.20 -33.71
CA GLN A 129 -8.39 22.26 -33.00
C GLN A 129 -8.50 20.91 -33.71
N GLU A 130 -8.62 20.90 -35.04
CA GLU A 130 -8.71 19.66 -35.83
C GLU A 130 -7.50 18.76 -35.59
N LYS A 131 -6.29 19.30 -35.70
CA LYS A 131 -5.05 18.55 -35.45
C LYS A 131 -4.91 18.14 -33.97
N MET A 132 -5.42 18.94 -33.05
CA MET A 132 -5.46 18.56 -31.62
C MET A 132 -6.35 17.33 -31.40
N LEU A 133 -7.48 17.23 -32.10
CA LEU A 133 -8.34 16.04 -32.01
C LEU A 133 -7.62 14.78 -32.51
N GLU A 134 -6.82 14.89 -33.59
CA GLU A 134 -5.99 13.79 -34.08
C GLU A 134 -4.96 13.36 -33.03
N VAL A 135 -4.29 14.31 -32.37
CA VAL A 135 -3.34 14.01 -31.28
C VAL A 135 -4.02 13.32 -30.11
N LEU A 136 -5.21 13.76 -29.72
CA LEU A 136 -5.98 13.15 -28.64
C LEU A 136 -6.45 11.73 -29.00
N ALA A 137 -6.88 11.51 -30.26
CA ALA A 137 -7.25 10.19 -30.75
C ALA A 137 -6.05 9.24 -30.72
N PHE A 138 -4.89 9.68 -31.19
CA PHE A 138 -3.65 8.94 -31.13
C PHE A 138 -3.24 8.60 -29.68
N ALA A 139 -3.32 9.58 -28.77
CA ALA A 139 -3.05 9.34 -27.37
C ALA A 139 -3.97 8.29 -26.74
N LYS A 140 -5.27 8.32 -27.09
CA LYS A 140 -6.26 7.33 -26.65
C LYS A 140 -5.90 5.93 -27.14
N GLU A 141 -5.54 5.80 -28.40
CA GLU A 141 -5.11 4.54 -29.01
C GLU A 141 -3.88 3.96 -28.29
N GLN A 142 -2.84 4.78 -28.08
CA GLN A 142 -1.61 4.33 -27.40
C GLN A 142 -1.86 3.94 -25.95
N ARG A 143 -2.78 4.62 -25.24
CA ARG A 143 -3.20 4.21 -23.90
C ARG A 143 -3.96 2.90 -23.90
N ALA A 144 -4.83 2.68 -24.88
CA ALA A 144 -5.53 1.42 -25.07
C ALA A 144 -4.57 0.26 -25.35
N ALA A 145 -3.45 0.55 -26.05
CA ALA A 145 -2.35 -0.40 -26.27
C ALA A 145 -1.46 -0.62 -25.02
N GLY A 146 -1.81 -0.02 -23.89
CA GLY A 146 -1.13 -0.24 -22.59
C GLY A 146 0.01 0.73 -22.28
N LYS A 147 0.31 1.71 -23.13
CA LYS A 147 1.36 2.72 -22.86
C LYS A 147 0.90 3.79 -21.87
N ARG A 148 1.86 4.35 -21.12
CA ARG A 148 1.65 5.60 -20.37
C ARG A 148 1.91 6.78 -21.29
N VAL A 149 0.87 7.52 -21.63
CA VAL A 149 0.97 8.61 -22.60
C VAL A 149 0.80 9.96 -21.91
N MET A 150 1.83 10.81 -22.02
CA MET A 150 1.81 12.20 -21.59
C MET A 150 1.72 13.13 -22.79
N LEU A 151 0.90 14.19 -22.67
CA LEU A 151 0.84 15.29 -23.62
C LEU A 151 1.48 16.52 -23.01
N SER A 152 2.39 17.16 -23.72
CA SER A 152 3.06 18.38 -23.28
C SER A 152 3.23 19.36 -24.44
N ILE A 153 3.12 20.64 -24.12
CA ILE A 153 3.42 21.69 -25.08
C ILE A 153 4.93 21.81 -25.28
N MET A 154 5.37 21.95 -26.51
CA MET A 154 6.79 22.17 -26.85
C MET A 154 7.31 23.44 -26.19
N LYS A 155 8.41 23.30 -25.48
CA LYS A 155 9.16 24.45 -24.90
C LYS A 155 10.12 25.03 -25.94
N LYS A 156 10.58 26.27 -25.71
CA LYS A 156 11.59 26.93 -26.59
C LYS A 156 12.88 26.09 -26.70
N ASN A 157 13.35 25.54 -25.59
CA ASN A 157 14.49 24.61 -25.58
C ASN A 157 13.98 23.16 -25.66
N LYS A 158 13.68 22.70 -26.87
CA LYS A 158 13.20 21.33 -27.12
C LYS A 158 14.23 20.27 -26.76
N LYS A 159 15.52 20.56 -26.96
CA LYS A 159 16.57 19.59 -26.63
C LYS A 159 16.56 19.28 -25.12
N PHE A 160 16.57 20.31 -24.30
CA PHE A 160 16.49 20.14 -22.84
C PHE A 160 15.20 19.45 -22.39
N GLN A 161 14.06 19.80 -23.01
CA GLN A 161 12.78 19.13 -22.72
C GLN A 161 12.84 17.62 -23.00
N LYS A 162 13.43 17.21 -24.13
CA LYS A 162 13.57 15.78 -24.48
C LYS A 162 14.54 15.07 -23.53
N GLU A 163 15.65 15.72 -23.15
CA GLU A 163 16.59 15.16 -22.17
C GLU A 163 15.92 14.91 -20.80
N GLN A 164 15.13 15.89 -20.32
CA GLN A 164 14.35 15.70 -19.09
C GLN A 164 13.38 14.52 -19.19
N LEU A 165 12.60 14.44 -20.28
CA LEU A 165 11.67 13.34 -20.50
C LEU A 165 12.36 11.98 -20.54
N SER A 166 13.52 11.91 -21.18
CA SER A 166 14.32 10.68 -21.19
C SER A 166 14.80 10.28 -19.79
N GLN A 167 15.19 11.25 -18.95
CA GLN A 167 15.55 11.00 -17.54
C GLN A 167 14.34 10.54 -16.70
N GLU A 168 13.13 11.01 -17.04
CA GLU A 168 11.87 10.58 -16.43
C GLU A 168 11.38 9.20 -16.94
N GLY A 169 12.16 8.58 -17.85
CA GLY A 169 11.92 7.25 -18.38
C GLY A 169 10.97 7.20 -19.58
N TYR A 170 10.74 8.32 -20.28
CA TYR A 170 10.03 8.30 -21.55
C TYR A 170 10.98 7.80 -22.64
N THR A 171 10.73 6.57 -23.12
CA THR A 171 11.54 5.91 -24.13
C THR A 171 11.16 6.31 -25.55
N GLU A 172 9.94 6.79 -25.74
CA GLU A 172 9.41 7.26 -27.02
C GLU A 172 8.91 8.71 -26.89
N ILE A 173 9.35 9.58 -27.81
CA ILE A 173 8.94 10.97 -27.85
C ILE A 173 8.49 11.28 -29.29
N LYS A 174 7.22 11.65 -29.46
CA LYS A 174 6.63 12.01 -30.75
C LYS A 174 6.27 13.49 -30.77
N GLU A 175 6.63 14.19 -31.84
CA GLU A 175 6.36 15.60 -32.03
C GLU A 175 5.21 15.80 -33.01
N PHE A 176 4.32 16.75 -32.68
CA PHE A 176 3.22 17.17 -33.53
C PHE A 176 3.33 18.66 -33.82
N PHE A 177 3.31 19.00 -35.08
CA PHE A 177 3.43 20.36 -35.60
C PHE A 177 2.10 20.80 -36.21
N LYS A 178 1.92 22.15 -36.31
CA LYS A 178 0.76 22.77 -36.94
C LYS A 178 0.52 22.32 -38.38
#